data_837032a4ca24a6528bcc0b829df1a685
#
_entry.id   837032a4ca24a6528bcc0b829df1a685
#
_cell.length_a   1.000
_cell.length_b   1.000
_cell.length_c   1.000
_cell.angle_alpha   90.00
_cell.angle_beta   90.00
_cell.angle_gamma   90.00
#
_symmetry.space_group_name_H-M   'P 1'
#
loop_
_entity.id
_entity.type
_entity.pdbx_description
1 polymer ?
#
loop_
_entity_poly.entity_id
_entity_poly.type
_entity_poly.pdbx_seq_one_letter_code
_entity_poly.pdbx_strand_id
1 'polypeptide(L)'
;MINFKNKNVLITGASGGIGGELVKKFVSLEANVLGSGTKAEKLDQIKKKYPNIKVKRFDISEHSRIEEFIDNVSLELGGLDILINNAGANSDNLSLRMKVEEWKKVIDVNLTSTFLLSKYAIKKMLKNKFGRVVNVTSVVGHTGNLGQSNYAASKAGIIGMSKSLAIEYAKKNITVNCVSPGFIVSDMTMNIAEKVKLYLTSRIPMGKLGTGEDVSNCVAFLSSEQASYVTGET
;
A
#
# COMPACT_ATOMS: atom_id res chain seq x y z
N MET A 1 9.88 -18.61 11.59
CA MET A 1 10.14 -17.13 11.61
C MET A 1 9.93 -16.60 10.21
N ILE A 2 9.26 -15.45 10.04
CA ILE A 2 9.08 -14.85 8.71
C ILE A 2 10.42 -14.35 8.21
N ASN A 3 10.76 -14.66 6.96
CA ASN A 3 11.95 -14.20 6.27
C ASN A 3 11.63 -14.02 4.78
N PHE A 4 12.21 -13.00 4.15
CA PHE A 4 12.02 -12.70 2.73
C PHE A 4 13.33 -12.75 1.93
N LYS A 5 14.30 -13.49 2.41
CA LYS A 5 15.55 -13.71 1.68
C LYS A 5 15.26 -14.20 0.25
N ASN A 6 15.87 -13.57 -0.74
CA ASN A 6 15.66 -13.83 -2.15
C ASN A 6 14.24 -13.49 -2.68
N LYS A 7 13.41 -12.75 -1.94
CA LYS A 7 12.11 -12.25 -2.42
C LYS A 7 12.25 -10.80 -2.89
N ASN A 8 11.74 -10.53 -4.07
CA ASN A 8 11.75 -9.22 -4.72
C ASN A 8 10.47 -8.47 -4.40
N VAL A 9 10.58 -7.33 -3.74
CA VAL A 9 9.46 -6.57 -3.17
C VAL A 9 9.40 -5.17 -3.75
N LEU A 10 8.27 -4.81 -4.34
CA LEU A 10 7.94 -3.44 -4.69
C LEU A 10 7.03 -2.81 -3.64
N ILE A 11 7.43 -1.66 -3.09
CA ILE A 11 6.63 -0.87 -2.15
C ILE A 11 6.34 0.49 -2.79
N THR A 12 5.07 0.77 -3.09
CA THR A 12 4.66 2.09 -3.57
C THR A 12 4.41 3.04 -2.39
N GLY A 13 4.64 4.34 -2.58
CA GLY A 13 4.51 5.32 -1.50
C GLY A 13 5.53 5.11 -0.37
N ALA A 14 6.71 4.58 -0.68
CA ALA A 14 7.76 4.23 0.26
C ALA A 14 8.24 5.41 1.12
N SER A 15 8.05 6.65 0.65
CA SER A 15 8.47 7.88 1.32
C SER A 15 7.44 8.43 2.33
N GLY A 16 6.28 7.79 2.49
CA GLY A 16 5.28 8.13 3.51
C GLY A 16 5.56 7.48 4.87
N GLY A 17 4.80 7.86 5.91
CA GLY A 17 4.99 7.31 7.25
C GLY A 17 4.86 5.78 7.30
N ILE A 18 3.74 5.22 6.83
CA ILE A 18 3.55 3.76 6.73
C ILE A 18 4.56 3.16 5.74
N GLY A 19 4.79 3.81 4.59
CA GLY A 19 5.74 3.33 3.57
C GLY A 19 7.16 3.18 4.09
N GLY A 20 7.63 4.13 4.89
CA GLY A 20 8.95 4.07 5.54
C GLY A 20 9.08 2.88 6.51
N GLU A 21 8.04 2.62 7.30
CA GLU A 21 8.02 1.46 8.20
C GLU A 21 7.92 0.13 7.43
N LEU A 22 7.19 0.10 6.30
CA LEU A 22 7.19 -1.05 5.39
C LEU A 22 8.60 -1.33 4.85
N VAL A 23 9.30 -0.30 4.34
CA VAL A 23 10.70 -0.46 3.88
C VAL A 23 11.58 -1.01 5.00
N LYS A 24 11.56 -0.39 6.18
CA LYS A 24 12.31 -0.84 7.37
C LYS A 24 12.04 -2.31 7.69
N LYS A 25 10.76 -2.71 7.72
CA LYS A 25 10.34 -4.08 8.03
C LYS A 25 10.86 -5.08 7.01
N PHE A 26 10.65 -4.84 5.71
CA PHE A 26 11.06 -5.78 4.68
C PHE A 26 12.58 -5.88 4.54
N VAL A 27 13.31 -4.79 4.77
CA VAL A 27 14.78 -4.81 4.86
C VAL A 27 15.25 -5.65 6.05
N SER A 28 14.64 -5.49 7.23
CA SER A 28 14.99 -6.28 8.42
C SER A 28 14.68 -7.77 8.27
N LEU A 29 13.79 -8.13 7.33
CA LEU A 29 13.43 -9.50 6.95
C LEU A 29 14.18 -10.00 5.71
N GLU A 30 15.28 -9.32 5.33
CA GLU A 30 16.23 -9.70 4.27
C GLU A 30 15.63 -9.69 2.84
N ALA A 31 14.56 -8.93 2.61
CA ALA A 31 13.97 -8.76 1.27
C ALA A 31 14.86 -7.91 0.34
N ASN A 32 14.80 -8.21 -0.95
CA ASN A 32 15.33 -7.33 -2.01
C ASN A 32 14.27 -6.26 -2.34
N VAL A 33 14.40 -5.06 -1.78
CA VAL A 33 13.35 -4.03 -1.79
C VAL A 33 13.61 -2.96 -2.85
N LEU A 34 12.57 -2.62 -3.65
CA LEU A 34 12.49 -1.38 -4.40
C LEU A 34 11.35 -0.53 -3.85
N GLY A 35 11.69 0.66 -3.36
CA GLY A 35 10.73 1.66 -2.91
C GLY A 35 10.44 2.69 -3.99
N SER A 36 9.17 3.01 -4.25
CA SER A 36 8.79 4.08 -5.19
C SER A 36 7.95 5.18 -4.55
N GLY A 37 7.99 6.34 -5.15
CA GLY A 37 7.23 7.53 -4.73
C GLY A 37 7.50 8.73 -5.63
N THR A 38 6.82 9.85 -5.37
CA THR A 38 6.95 11.07 -6.20
C THR A 38 8.04 12.03 -5.74
N LYS A 39 8.44 11.98 -4.45
CA LYS A 39 9.38 12.93 -3.83
C LYS A 39 10.79 12.38 -3.84
N ALA A 40 11.63 12.83 -4.81
CA ALA A 40 13.00 12.35 -4.98
C ALA A 40 13.83 12.49 -3.70
N GLU A 41 13.81 13.67 -3.05
CA GLU A 41 14.58 13.93 -1.82
C GLU A 41 14.26 12.94 -0.68
N LYS A 42 12.97 12.59 -0.52
CA LYS A 42 12.56 11.61 0.50
C LYS A 42 13.00 10.20 0.13
N LEU A 43 12.99 9.85 -1.14
CA LEU A 43 13.51 8.55 -1.62
C LEU A 43 15.02 8.47 -1.39
N ASP A 44 15.76 9.54 -1.64
CA ASP A 44 17.21 9.61 -1.37
C ASP A 44 17.51 9.47 0.13
N GLN A 45 16.70 10.07 1.00
CA GLN A 45 16.83 9.89 2.46
C GLN A 45 16.64 8.42 2.86
N ILE A 46 15.66 7.74 2.29
CA ILE A 46 15.44 6.31 2.54
C ILE A 46 16.61 5.49 2.02
N LYS A 47 17.11 5.79 0.82
CA LYS A 47 18.27 5.14 0.23
C LYS A 47 19.53 5.32 1.08
N LYS A 48 19.74 6.52 1.63
CA LYS A 48 20.86 6.79 2.58
C LYS A 48 20.73 5.96 3.85
N LYS A 49 19.50 5.83 4.39
CA LYS A 49 19.21 5.05 5.61
C LYS A 49 19.35 3.55 5.40
N TYR A 50 18.98 3.07 4.21
CA TYR A 50 19.03 1.65 3.82
C TYR A 50 19.80 1.49 2.49
N PRO A 51 21.15 1.47 2.50
CA PRO A 51 21.95 1.49 1.28
C PRO A 51 21.70 0.34 0.29
N ASN A 52 21.21 -0.78 0.77
CA ASN A 52 20.98 -1.97 -0.05
C ASN A 52 19.65 -1.96 -0.81
N ILE A 53 18.70 -1.06 -0.50
CA ILE A 53 17.45 -0.97 -1.25
C ILE A 53 17.67 -0.25 -2.60
N LYS A 54 16.73 -0.46 -3.52
CA LYS A 54 16.60 0.36 -4.72
C LYS A 54 15.47 1.37 -4.54
N VAL A 55 15.58 2.52 -5.16
CA VAL A 55 14.54 3.55 -5.14
C VAL A 55 14.26 4.04 -6.54
N LYS A 56 12.99 4.31 -6.85
CA LYS A 56 12.59 4.79 -8.16
C LYS A 56 11.49 5.85 -8.04
N ARG A 57 11.76 7.03 -8.60
CA ARG A 57 10.73 8.06 -8.68
C ARG A 57 9.67 7.64 -9.70
N PHE A 58 8.41 7.57 -9.28
CA PHE A 58 7.29 7.27 -10.15
C PHE A 58 5.99 7.84 -9.55
N ASP A 59 5.20 8.48 -10.41
CA ASP A 59 3.85 8.91 -10.07
C ASP A 59 2.85 7.86 -10.58
N ILE A 60 2.17 7.19 -9.64
CA ILE A 60 1.23 6.13 -9.98
C ILE A 60 -0.01 6.63 -10.74
N SER A 61 -0.26 7.93 -10.81
CA SER A 61 -1.32 8.53 -11.65
C SER A 61 -0.99 8.53 -13.15
N GLU A 62 0.26 8.29 -13.51
CA GLU A 62 0.70 8.12 -14.92
C GLU A 62 0.32 6.74 -15.45
N HIS A 63 -1.00 6.46 -15.56
CA HIS A 63 -1.56 5.13 -15.83
C HIS A 63 -0.97 4.45 -17.07
N SER A 64 -0.74 5.20 -18.15
CA SER A 64 -0.17 4.68 -19.40
C SER A 64 1.27 4.16 -19.25
N ARG A 65 1.99 4.57 -18.19
CA ARG A 65 3.37 4.20 -17.91
C ARG A 65 3.52 3.11 -16.85
N ILE A 66 2.42 2.66 -16.23
CA ILE A 66 2.48 1.67 -15.13
C ILE A 66 3.03 0.33 -15.63
N GLU A 67 2.67 -0.13 -16.84
CA GLU A 67 3.21 -1.37 -17.39
C GLU A 67 4.72 -1.30 -17.54
N GLU A 68 5.22 -0.27 -18.20
CA GLU A 68 6.66 -0.02 -18.36
C GLU A 68 7.38 0.10 -17.00
N PHE A 69 6.76 0.80 -16.04
CA PHE A 69 7.29 0.92 -14.69
C PHE A 69 7.48 -0.45 -14.02
N ILE A 70 6.46 -1.31 -14.06
CA ILE A 70 6.52 -2.67 -13.49
C ILE A 70 7.55 -3.53 -14.23
N ASP A 71 7.65 -3.40 -15.56
CA ASP A 71 8.66 -4.10 -16.35
C ASP A 71 10.07 -3.72 -15.91
N ASN A 72 10.34 -2.44 -15.78
CA ASN A 72 11.61 -1.90 -15.30
C ASN A 72 11.94 -2.34 -13.87
N VAL A 73 10.93 -2.32 -12.95
CA VAL A 73 11.10 -2.81 -11.57
C VAL A 73 11.48 -4.29 -11.56
N SER A 74 10.75 -5.10 -12.32
CA SER A 74 11.01 -6.54 -12.41
C SER A 74 12.39 -6.84 -12.98
N LEU A 75 12.83 -6.10 -14.00
CA LEU A 75 14.17 -6.25 -14.57
C LEU A 75 15.25 -5.87 -13.54
N GLU A 76 15.08 -4.75 -12.88
CA GLU A 76 16.03 -4.22 -11.91
C GLU A 76 16.20 -5.12 -10.67
N LEU A 77 15.10 -5.73 -10.20
CA LEU A 77 15.12 -6.66 -9.07
C LEU A 77 15.51 -8.10 -9.44
N GLY A 78 15.46 -8.46 -10.74
CA GLY A 78 15.61 -9.84 -11.19
C GLY A 78 14.33 -10.68 -11.05
N GLY A 79 13.17 -10.02 -10.97
CA GLY A 79 11.84 -10.61 -10.80
C GLY A 79 10.96 -9.75 -9.91
N LEU A 80 9.70 -10.15 -9.73
CA LEU A 80 8.78 -9.49 -8.78
C LEU A 80 7.92 -10.55 -8.10
N ASP A 81 8.08 -10.68 -6.78
CA ASP A 81 7.41 -11.68 -5.96
C ASP A 81 6.30 -11.07 -5.10
N ILE A 82 6.52 -9.85 -4.61
CA ILE A 82 5.62 -9.17 -3.68
C ILE A 82 5.38 -7.73 -4.14
N LEU A 83 4.10 -7.35 -4.22
CA LEU A 83 3.68 -5.96 -4.46
C LEU A 83 2.93 -5.44 -3.24
N ILE A 84 3.38 -4.30 -2.70
CA ILE A 84 2.69 -3.58 -1.65
C ILE A 84 2.19 -2.25 -2.20
N ASN A 85 0.89 -2.17 -2.46
CA ASN A 85 0.21 -0.96 -2.87
C ASN A 85 -0.11 -0.12 -1.64
N ASN A 86 0.79 0.79 -1.29
CA ASN A 86 0.63 1.69 -0.15
C ASN A 86 0.49 3.16 -0.57
N ALA A 87 0.90 3.52 -1.78
CA ALA A 87 0.70 4.87 -2.29
C ALA A 87 -0.80 5.22 -2.39
N GLY A 88 -1.11 6.46 -2.06
CA GLY A 88 -2.47 6.97 -2.14
C GLY A 88 -2.52 8.47 -1.89
N ALA A 89 -3.66 9.06 -2.25
CA ALA A 89 -3.97 10.47 -2.06
C ALA A 89 -5.35 10.64 -1.43
N ASN A 90 -5.54 11.76 -0.74
CA ASN A 90 -6.84 12.24 -0.30
C ASN A 90 -7.10 13.64 -0.85
N SER A 91 -8.38 14.01 -0.92
CA SER A 91 -8.84 15.35 -1.24
C SER A 91 -10.19 15.52 -0.56
N ASP A 92 -10.14 15.95 0.70
CA ASP A 92 -11.28 15.97 1.60
C ASP A 92 -12.14 17.20 1.33
N ASN A 93 -13.44 16.97 1.11
CA ASN A 93 -14.44 18.02 0.96
C ASN A 93 -15.84 17.46 1.23
N LEU A 94 -16.76 18.29 1.73
CA LEU A 94 -18.15 17.87 1.88
C LEU A 94 -18.76 17.57 0.50
N SER A 95 -19.62 16.55 0.41
CA SER A 95 -20.14 16.04 -0.87
C SER A 95 -20.75 17.12 -1.78
N LEU A 96 -21.50 18.07 -1.20
CA LEU A 96 -22.09 19.19 -1.95
C LEU A 96 -21.05 20.22 -2.46
N ARG A 97 -19.85 20.23 -1.91
CA ARG A 97 -18.76 21.13 -2.30
C ARG A 97 -17.66 20.42 -3.06
N MET A 98 -17.66 19.09 -3.06
CA MET A 98 -16.65 18.27 -3.73
C MET A 98 -16.76 18.45 -5.24
N LYS A 99 -15.69 18.91 -5.86
CA LYS A 99 -15.61 19.03 -7.32
C LYS A 99 -15.40 17.65 -7.95
N VAL A 100 -15.88 17.51 -9.18
CA VAL A 100 -15.73 16.26 -9.95
C VAL A 100 -14.25 15.90 -10.14
N GLU A 101 -13.38 16.89 -10.28
CA GLU A 101 -11.94 16.72 -10.42
C GLU A 101 -11.30 16.17 -9.13
N GLU A 102 -11.77 16.62 -7.94
CA GLU A 102 -11.32 16.09 -6.64
C GLU A 102 -11.74 14.64 -6.48
N TRP A 103 -12.95 14.29 -6.88
CA TRP A 103 -13.45 12.91 -6.92
C TRP A 103 -12.58 12.05 -7.85
N LYS A 104 -12.46 12.43 -9.13
CA LYS A 104 -11.71 11.70 -10.14
C LYS A 104 -10.26 11.49 -9.70
N LYS A 105 -9.59 12.54 -9.23
CA LYS A 105 -8.20 12.46 -8.76
C LYS A 105 -8.00 11.36 -7.71
N VAL A 106 -8.89 11.27 -6.71
CA VAL A 106 -8.76 10.29 -5.64
C VAL A 106 -9.05 8.88 -6.16
N ILE A 107 -10.08 8.71 -6.99
CA ILE A 107 -10.40 7.42 -7.62
C ILE A 107 -9.23 6.96 -8.51
N ASP A 108 -8.71 7.83 -9.35
CA ASP A 108 -7.63 7.50 -10.29
C ASP A 108 -6.35 7.11 -9.57
N VAL A 109 -5.92 7.90 -8.59
CA VAL A 109 -4.70 7.62 -7.82
C VAL A 109 -4.85 6.39 -6.93
N ASN A 110 -5.97 6.24 -6.21
CA ASN A 110 -6.08 5.18 -5.22
C ASN A 110 -6.53 3.84 -5.84
N LEU A 111 -7.61 3.86 -6.62
CA LEU A 111 -8.27 2.64 -7.11
C LEU A 111 -7.72 2.21 -8.47
N THR A 112 -7.75 3.12 -9.45
CA THR A 112 -7.33 2.79 -10.83
C THR A 112 -5.86 2.41 -10.87
N SER A 113 -4.99 3.19 -10.20
CA SER A 113 -3.55 2.88 -10.15
C SER A 113 -3.28 1.56 -9.43
N THR A 114 -3.96 1.29 -8.30
CA THR A 114 -3.81 0.03 -7.56
C THR A 114 -4.21 -1.17 -8.41
N PHE A 115 -5.30 -1.05 -9.20
CA PHE A 115 -5.70 -2.09 -10.15
C PHE A 115 -4.61 -2.33 -11.20
N LEU A 116 -4.12 -1.28 -11.85
CA LEU A 116 -3.12 -1.39 -12.91
C LEU A 116 -1.79 -1.96 -12.39
N LEU A 117 -1.32 -1.46 -11.24
CA LEU A 117 -0.12 -2.00 -10.59
C LEU A 117 -0.27 -3.49 -10.27
N SER A 118 -1.42 -3.88 -9.70
CA SER A 118 -1.71 -5.29 -9.39
C SER A 118 -1.77 -6.14 -10.64
N LYS A 119 -2.47 -5.69 -11.68
CA LYS A 119 -2.59 -6.38 -12.98
C LYS A 119 -1.21 -6.69 -13.59
N TYR A 120 -0.34 -5.70 -13.68
CA TYR A 120 0.97 -5.87 -14.32
C TYR A 120 1.97 -6.62 -13.43
N ALA A 121 1.90 -6.44 -12.09
CA ALA A 121 2.69 -7.23 -11.16
C ALA A 121 2.30 -8.72 -11.21
N ILE A 122 1.00 -9.03 -11.19
CA ILE A 122 0.50 -10.41 -11.32
C ILE A 122 0.98 -11.05 -12.63
N LYS A 123 1.01 -10.30 -13.75
CA LYS A 123 1.57 -10.78 -15.03
C LYS A 123 3.04 -11.25 -14.89
N LYS A 124 3.84 -10.61 -14.02
CA LYS A 124 5.21 -11.04 -13.70
C LYS A 124 5.23 -12.25 -12.77
N MET A 125 4.40 -12.23 -11.72
CA MET A 125 4.30 -13.30 -10.72
C MET A 125 3.84 -14.63 -11.32
N LEU A 126 3.00 -14.62 -12.34
CA LEU A 126 2.53 -15.82 -13.05
C LEU A 126 3.68 -16.64 -13.63
N LYS A 127 4.78 -16.01 -14.08
CA LYS A 127 5.94 -16.70 -14.62
C LYS A 127 6.64 -17.56 -13.56
N ASN A 128 6.68 -17.08 -12.31
CA ASN A 128 7.35 -17.75 -11.19
C ASN A 128 6.41 -18.66 -10.39
N LYS A 129 5.10 -18.70 -10.73
CA LYS A 129 4.06 -19.42 -9.98
C LYS A 129 4.08 -19.10 -8.48
N PHE A 130 4.38 -17.85 -8.16
CA PHE A 130 4.39 -17.30 -6.80
C PHE A 130 4.09 -15.80 -6.88
N GLY A 131 3.24 -15.32 -5.99
CA GLY A 131 2.98 -13.90 -5.85
C GLY A 131 2.21 -13.55 -4.58
N ARG A 132 2.50 -12.36 -4.06
CA ARG A 132 1.79 -11.76 -2.93
C ARG A 132 1.48 -10.31 -3.26
N VAL A 133 0.21 -9.98 -3.28
CA VAL A 133 -0.25 -8.59 -3.43
C VAL A 133 -0.94 -8.18 -2.14
N VAL A 134 -0.43 -7.12 -1.51
CA VAL A 134 -1.05 -6.54 -0.31
C VAL A 134 -1.40 -5.09 -0.58
N ASN A 135 -2.67 -4.77 -0.49
CA ASN A 135 -3.23 -3.45 -0.72
C ASN A 135 -3.50 -2.74 0.62
N VAL A 136 -2.85 -1.62 0.86
CA VAL A 136 -3.12 -0.80 2.05
C VAL A 136 -4.37 0.05 1.79
N THR A 137 -5.46 -0.33 2.45
CA THR A 137 -6.75 0.34 2.40
C THR A 137 -6.92 1.33 3.56
N SER A 138 -8.07 1.40 4.18
CA SER A 138 -8.35 2.20 5.38
C SER A 138 -9.64 1.72 6.04
N VAL A 139 -9.75 1.86 7.35
CA VAL A 139 -11.02 1.69 8.07
C VAL A 139 -12.13 2.55 7.46
N VAL A 140 -11.79 3.70 6.89
CA VAL A 140 -12.73 4.61 6.20
C VAL A 140 -13.42 3.94 5.01
N GLY A 141 -12.78 2.95 4.37
CA GLY A 141 -13.41 2.13 3.33
C GLY A 141 -14.56 1.24 3.85
N HIS A 142 -14.62 0.98 5.14
CA HIS A 142 -15.69 0.21 5.78
C HIS A 142 -16.75 1.10 6.45
N THR A 143 -16.31 2.19 7.09
CA THR A 143 -17.18 3.01 7.96
C THR A 143 -17.66 4.30 7.29
N GLY A 144 -16.97 4.74 6.22
CA GLY A 144 -17.09 6.13 5.76
C GLY A 144 -16.44 7.11 6.72
N ASN A 145 -16.29 8.35 6.30
CA ASN A 145 -15.89 9.48 7.14
C ASN A 145 -16.39 10.79 6.53
N LEU A 146 -16.69 11.77 7.39
CA LEU A 146 -17.16 13.08 6.96
C LEU A 146 -16.15 13.74 6.00
N GLY A 147 -16.64 14.22 4.85
CA GLY A 147 -15.80 14.90 3.86
C GLY A 147 -14.91 13.96 3.00
N GLN A 148 -15.02 12.63 3.14
CA GLN A 148 -14.17 11.66 2.49
C GLN A 148 -14.93 10.67 1.60
N SER A 149 -16.03 11.10 0.96
CA SER A 149 -16.80 10.19 0.10
C SER A 149 -15.99 9.59 -1.06
N ASN A 150 -15.10 10.37 -1.68
CA ASN A 150 -14.18 9.91 -2.72
C ASN A 150 -13.14 8.90 -2.17
N TYR A 151 -12.54 9.22 -1.02
CA TYR A 151 -11.55 8.36 -0.38
C TYR A 151 -12.18 7.05 0.10
N ALA A 152 -13.33 7.12 0.80
CA ALA A 152 -14.08 5.95 1.24
C ALA A 152 -14.44 5.04 0.06
N ALA A 153 -14.99 5.62 -1.02
CA ALA A 153 -15.32 4.88 -2.23
C ALA A 153 -14.09 4.19 -2.84
N SER A 154 -12.95 4.91 -2.93
CA SER A 154 -11.72 4.34 -3.47
C SER A 154 -11.20 3.17 -2.63
N LYS A 155 -11.22 3.29 -1.30
CA LYS A 155 -10.72 2.25 -0.38
C LYS A 155 -11.67 1.05 -0.31
N ALA A 156 -12.98 1.25 -0.34
CA ALA A 156 -13.97 0.19 -0.48
C ALA A 156 -13.85 -0.53 -1.84
N GLY A 157 -13.62 0.22 -2.93
CA GLY A 157 -13.39 -0.34 -4.25
C GLY A 157 -12.16 -1.26 -4.31
N ILE A 158 -11.07 -0.88 -3.63
CA ILE A 158 -9.87 -1.73 -3.53
C ILE A 158 -10.20 -3.07 -2.84
N ILE A 159 -11.01 -3.06 -1.79
CA ILE A 159 -11.41 -4.29 -1.08
C ILE A 159 -12.17 -5.22 -2.02
N GLY A 160 -13.19 -4.72 -2.72
CA GLY A 160 -13.97 -5.50 -3.68
C GLY A 160 -13.12 -6.04 -4.84
N MET A 161 -12.26 -5.18 -5.42
CA MET A 161 -11.31 -5.54 -6.47
C MET A 161 -10.35 -6.65 -5.99
N SER A 162 -9.83 -6.53 -4.78
CA SER A 162 -8.88 -7.50 -4.22
C SER A 162 -9.49 -8.91 -4.10
N LYS A 163 -10.77 -9.00 -3.70
CA LYS A 163 -11.51 -10.27 -3.64
C LYS A 163 -11.64 -10.92 -5.03
N SER A 164 -11.95 -10.14 -6.05
CA SER A 164 -12.03 -10.65 -7.42
C SER A 164 -10.69 -11.18 -7.91
N LEU A 165 -9.61 -10.41 -7.76
CA LEU A 165 -8.26 -10.85 -8.13
C LEU A 165 -7.81 -12.08 -7.32
N ALA A 166 -8.17 -12.16 -6.05
CA ALA A 166 -7.88 -13.33 -5.22
C ALA A 166 -8.49 -14.62 -5.81
N ILE A 167 -9.76 -14.58 -6.22
CA ILE A 167 -10.46 -15.72 -6.83
C ILE A 167 -9.81 -16.10 -8.17
N GLU A 168 -9.45 -15.11 -9.00
CA GLU A 168 -8.86 -15.35 -10.33
C GLU A 168 -7.50 -16.05 -10.24
N TYR A 169 -6.67 -15.69 -9.24
CA TYR A 169 -5.26 -16.09 -9.21
C TYR A 169 -4.85 -17.06 -8.10
N ALA A 170 -5.77 -17.46 -7.20
CA ALA A 170 -5.47 -18.37 -6.09
C ALA A 170 -4.83 -19.69 -6.58
N LYS A 171 -5.37 -20.31 -7.65
CA LYS A 171 -4.84 -21.56 -8.24
C LYS A 171 -3.42 -21.40 -8.82
N LYS A 172 -2.92 -20.18 -8.94
CA LYS A 172 -1.56 -19.87 -9.44
C LYS A 172 -0.57 -19.56 -8.31
N ASN A 173 -0.96 -19.87 -7.05
CA ASN A 173 -0.18 -19.52 -5.86
C ASN A 173 0.09 -18.02 -5.73
N ILE A 174 -0.89 -17.21 -6.14
CA ILE A 174 -0.86 -15.76 -5.97
C ILE A 174 -1.99 -15.38 -5.02
N THR A 175 -1.65 -14.75 -3.89
CA THR A 175 -2.64 -14.24 -2.95
C THR A 175 -2.78 -12.73 -3.09
N VAL A 176 -4.00 -12.23 -2.93
CA VAL A 176 -4.32 -10.80 -2.96
C VAL A 176 -5.14 -10.48 -1.73
N ASN A 177 -4.57 -9.67 -0.83
CA ASN A 177 -5.19 -9.30 0.43
C ASN A 177 -5.15 -7.79 0.66
N CYS A 178 -5.94 -7.32 1.61
CA CYS A 178 -5.94 -5.95 2.08
C CYS A 178 -5.47 -5.87 3.53
N VAL A 179 -4.88 -4.73 3.89
CA VAL A 179 -4.71 -4.29 5.27
C VAL A 179 -5.45 -2.97 5.40
N SER A 180 -6.33 -2.86 6.40
CA SER A 180 -7.22 -1.70 6.62
C SER A 180 -6.82 -0.97 7.90
N PRO A 181 -5.81 -0.09 7.87
CA PRO A 181 -5.38 0.62 9.05
C PRO A 181 -6.48 1.54 9.58
N GLY A 182 -6.55 1.66 10.90
CA GLY A 182 -7.27 2.73 11.58
C GLY A 182 -6.47 4.03 11.59
N PHE A 183 -6.57 4.78 12.69
CA PHE A 183 -5.77 5.99 12.87
C PHE A 183 -4.33 5.65 13.28
N ILE A 184 -3.39 5.98 12.42
CA ILE A 184 -1.95 5.68 12.58
C ILE A 184 -1.18 6.96 12.86
N VAL A 185 -0.21 6.89 13.78
CA VAL A 185 0.73 8.00 14.04
C VAL A 185 1.50 8.32 12.77
N SER A 186 1.49 9.58 12.38
CA SER A 186 2.20 10.12 11.21
C SER A 186 2.62 11.57 11.47
N ASP A 187 3.47 12.15 10.62
CA ASP A 187 3.84 13.57 10.71
C ASP A 187 2.59 14.47 10.76
N MET A 188 1.51 14.09 10.09
CA MET A 188 0.24 14.83 10.10
C MET A 188 -0.50 14.69 11.43
N THR A 189 -0.45 13.52 12.09
CA THR A 189 -1.15 13.29 13.36
C THR A 189 -0.36 13.74 14.59
N MET A 190 0.96 13.89 14.48
CA MET A 190 1.79 14.40 15.59
C MET A 190 1.49 15.86 15.93
N ASN A 191 1.06 16.67 14.95
CA ASN A 191 0.80 18.10 15.12
C ASN A 191 -0.69 18.42 15.36
N ILE A 192 -1.53 17.43 15.62
CA ILE A 192 -2.95 17.62 15.91
C ILE A 192 -3.10 18.19 17.33
N ALA A 193 -3.99 19.19 17.49
CA ALA A 193 -4.31 19.76 18.81
C ALA A 193 -4.75 18.65 19.79
N GLU A 194 -4.30 18.72 21.05
CA GLU A 194 -4.52 17.69 22.07
C GLU A 194 -5.99 17.32 22.22
N LYS A 195 -6.90 18.31 22.16
CA LYS A 195 -8.34 18.09 22.20
C LYS A 195 -8.85 17.18 21.07
N VAL A 196 -8.31 17.34 19.85
CA VAL A 196 -8.66 16.51 18.70
C VAL A 196 -8.07 15.11 18.86
N LYS A 197 -6.86 15.00 19.35
CA LYS A 197 -6.21 13.72 19.66
C LYS A 197 -7.00 12.92 20.69
N LEU A 198 -7.43 13.56 21.79
CA LEU A 198 -8.29 12.94 22.80
C LEU A 198 -9.62 12.47 22.21
N TYR A 199 -10.25 13.28 21.36
CA TYR A 199 -11.49 12.88 20.67
C TYR A 199 -11.27 11.66 19.76
N LEU A 200 -10.19 11.63 18.98
CA LEU A 200 -9.87 10.48 18.12
C LEU A 200 -9.59 9.22 18.94
N THR A 201 -8.77 9.33 19.99
CA THR A 201 -8.39 8.18 20.83
C THR A 201 -9.59 7.63 21.62
N SER A 202 -10.55 8.48 22.04
CA SER A 202 -11.78 8.04 22.71
C SER A 202 -12.66 7.14 21.84
N ARG A 203 -12.52 7.24 20.50
CA ARG A 203 -13.26 6.40 19.54
C ARG A 203 -12.52 5.12 19.16
N ILE A 204 -11.28 4.96 19.58
CA ILE A 204 -10.47 3.78 19.32
C ILE A 204 -10.61 2.85 20.52
N PRO A 205 -11.10 1.61 20.35
CA PRO A 205 -11.28 0.69 21.50
C PRO A 205 -9.99 0.44 22.29
N MET A 206 -8.82 0.48 21.65
CA MET A 206 -7.52 0.35 22.33
C MET A 206 -7.06 1.63 23.04
N GLY A 207 -7.77 2.75 22.92
CA GLY A 207 -7.47 4.02 23.58
C GLY A 207 -6.18 4.71 23.09
N LYS A 208 -5.59 4.26 22.00
CA LYS A 208 -4.35 4.82 21.43
C LYS A 208 -4.33 4.70 19.91
N LEU A 209 -3.57 5.57 19.26
CA LEU A 209 -3.27 5.45 17.83
C LEU A 209 -2.39 4.22 17.57
N GLY A 210 -2.58 3.58 16.42
CA GLY A 210 -1.66 2.57 15.92
C GLY A 210 -0.38 3.21 15.38
N THR A 211 0.61 2.38 15.10
CA THR A 211 1.89 2.76 14.53
C THR A 211 2.06 2.21 13.11
N GLY A 212 2.97 2.78 12.33
CA GLY A 212 3.35 2.20 11.03
C GLY A 212 3.97 0.80 11.19
N GLU A 213 4.56 0.50 12.35
CA GLU A 213 5.08 -0.84 12.67
C GLU A 213 3.94 -1.86 12.81
N ASP A 214 2.83 -1.51 13.46
CA ASP A 214 1.65 -2.39 13.55
C ASP A 214 1.14 -2.77 12.15
N VAL A 215 1.05 -1.77 11.25
CA VAL A 215 0.65 -2.00 9.85
C VAL A 215 1.66 -2.89 9.13
N SER A 216 2.97 -2.60 9.27
CA SER A 216 4.02 -3.34 8.58
C SER A 216 4.12 -4.80 9.04
N ASN A 217 3.77 -5.11 10.29
CA ASN A 217 3.69 -6.47 10.80
C ASN A 217 2.58 -7.27 10.11
N CYS A 218 1.37 -6.70 9.97
CA CYS A 218 0.28 -7.32 9.24
C CYS A 218 0.63 -7.55 7.75
N VAL A 219 1.21 -6.52 7.10
CA VAL A 219 1.62 -6.62 5.69
C VAL A 219 2.69 -7.69 5.51
N ALA A 220 3.68 -7.77 6.42
CA ALA A 220 4.71 -8.81 6.36
C ALA A 220 4.10 -10.21 6.52
N PHE A 221 3.16 -10.41 7.44
CA PHE A 221 2.48 -11.69 7.59
C PHE A 221 1.75 -12.09 6.30
N LEU A 222 0.91 -11.20 5.75
CA LEU A 222 0.14 -11.48 4.51
C LEU A 222 1.03 -11.66 3.28
N SER A 223 2.25 -11.12 3.28
CA SER A 223 3.24 -11.30 2.22
C SER A 223 4.04 -12.60 2.35
N SER A 224 3.95 -13.30 3.48
CA SER A 224 4.76 -14.46 3.80
C SER A 224 4.18 -15.77 3.27
N GLU A 225 4.97 -16.85 3.35
CA GLU A 225 4.50 -18.20 3.05
C GLU A 225 3.55 -18.75 4.12
N GLN A 226 3.63 -18.23 5.37
CA GLN A 226 2.71 -18.59 6.44
C GLN A 226 1.26 -18.16 6.15
N ALA A 227 1.06 -17.15 5.30
CA ALA A 227 -0.25 -16.71 4.83
C ALA A 227 -0.64 -17.32 3.47
N SER A 228 -0.04 -18.42 3.04
CA SER A 228 -0.27 -19.00 1.70
C SER A 228 -1.72 -19.43 1.45
N TYR A 229 -2.49 -19.68 2.51
CA TYR A 229 -3.92 -20.06 2.42
C TYR A 229 -4.87 -18.90 2.74
N VAL A 230 -4.33 -17.68 2.91
CA VAL A 230 -5.11 -16.45 3.15
C VAL A 230 -5.15 -15.64 1.87
N THR A 231 -6.33 -15.50 1.27
CA THR A 231 -6.51 -14.68 0.06
C THR A 231 -7.93 -14.12 -0.03
N GLY A 232 -8.06 -12.88 -0.50
CA GLY A 232 -9.32 -12.14 -0.57
C GLY A 232 -9.76 -11.51 0.75
N GLU A 233 -8.90 -11.49 1.77
CA GLU A 233 -9.20 -11.01 3.10
C GLU A 233 -8.78 -9.53 3.31
N THR A 234 -9.38 -8.93 4.37
CA THR A 234 -9.09 -7.55 4.78
C THR A 234 -8.91 -7.50 6.27
#